data_80df5f2f696a6d4ae240aa89e0745144
#
_entry.id   80df5f2f696a6d4ae240aa89e0745144
#
_cell.length_a   1.000
_cell.length_b   1.000
_cell.length_c   1.000
_cell.angle_alpha   90.00
_cell.angle_beta   90.00
_cell.angle_gamma   90.00
#
_symmetry.space_group_name_H-M   'P 1'
#
loop_
_entity.id
_entity.type
_entity.pdbx_description
1 polymer ?
#
loop_
_entity_poly.entity_id
_entity_poly.type
_entity_poly.pdbx_seq_one_letter_code
_entity_poly.pdbx_strand_id
1 'polypeptide(L)'
;MKHVYLIRHAQTVMNNERRFSGILDCDIDDTGYKQLEKLREKMREYKIQQCYCSPLKRTVLTAQSFFENPIKVNDLHEMNFGDIEGMKFTDVEKNYPHIARSLVDEKSNTKFPNGESQKTFNKRVNKVFYDILKADDNSSIAIVSHSCVIRQIISNAMVKDSTMSWNIHIGNCSITKLEVHPNRTILAFLNK
;
A
#
# COMPACT_ATOMS: atom_id res chain seq x y z
N MET A 1 -19.02 10.52 9.26
CA MET A 1 -18.42 10.13 7.95
C MET A 1 -16.97 10.57 7.94
N LYS A 2 -16.05 9.69 7.53
CA LYS A 2 -14.62 9.97 7.43
C LYS A 2 -14.15 9.76 5.97
N HIS A 3 -13.40 10.71 5.42
CA HIS A 3 -12.75 10.58 4.13
C HIS A 3 -11.34 10.02 4.32
N VAL A 4 -11.04 8.90 3.70
CA VAL A 4 -9.72 8.24 3.77
C VAL A 4 -9.12 8.22 2.38
N TYR A 5 -7.96 8.88 2.22
CA TYR A 5 -7.20 8.91 0.98
C TYR A 5 -6.04 7.93 1.09
N LEU A 6 -6.13 6.83 0.36
CA LEU A 6 -5.09 5.82 0.25
C LEU A 6 -4.17 6.20 -0.91
N ILE A 7 -2.88 6.32 -0.64
CA ILE A 7 -1.89 6.80 -1.62
C ILE A 7 -0.75 5.79 -1.68
N ARG A 8 -0.47 5.27 -2.89
CA ARG A 8 0.71 4.44 -3.08
C ARG A 8 1.96 5.32 -3.20
N HIS A 9 3.06 4.88 -2.61
CA HIS A 9 4.35 5.57 -2.73
C HIS A 9 4.75 5.80 -4.19
N ALA A 10 5.62 6.81 -4.44
CA ALA A 10 6.20 7.13 -5.73
C ALA A 10 7.03 5.97 -6.28
N GLN A 11 7.23 5.95 -7.60
CA GLN A 11 8.03 4.93 -8.28
C GLN A 11 9.45 4.89 -7.73
N THR A 12 9.94 3.67 -7.53
CA THR A 12 11.30 3.38 -7.06
C THR A 12 12.10 2.67 -8.14
N VAL A 13 13.42 2.64 -7.98
CA VAL A 13 14.33 1.86 -8.86
C VAL A 13 13.85 0.41 -8.94
N MET A 14 13.45 -0.21 -7.83
CA MET A 14 12.94 -1.59 -7.83
C MET A 14 11.65 -1.76 -8.61
N ASN A 15 10.74 -0.77 -8.55
CA ASN A 15 9.51 -0.81 -9.35
C ASN A 15 9.82 -0.75 -10.85
N ASN A 16 10.75 0.13 -11.26
CA ASN A 16 11.19 0.25 -12.64
C ASN A 16 11.84 -1.05 -13.15
N GLU A 17 12.64 -1.70 -12.31
CA GLU A 17 13.30 -2.97 -12.62
C GLU A 17 12.38 -4.19 -12.48
N ARG A 18 11.12 -4.02 -12.06
CA ARG A 18 10.13 -5.09 -11.80
C ARG A 18 10.62 -6.14 -10.80
N ARG A 19 11.26 -5.67 -9.72
CA ARG A 19 11.70 -6.52 -8.60
C ARG A 19 10.68 -6.54 -7.47
N PHE A 20 10.63 -7.63 -6.74
CA PHE A 20 9.89 -7.70 -5.48
C PHE A 20 10.49 -6.73 -4.46
N SER A 21 9.68 -5.80 -3.98
CA SER A 21 10.08 -4.78 -3.02
C SER A 21 9.08 -4.76 -1.87
N GLY A 22 9.39 -5.53 -0.84
CA GLY A 22 8.58 -5.61 0.38
C GLY A 22 9.08 -4.63 1.44
N ILE A 23 9.74 -5.17 2.48
CA ILE A 23 10.30 -4.37 3.58
C ILE A 23 11.69 -3.80 3.26
N LEU A 24 12.35 -4.32 2.23
CA LEU A 24 13.62 -3.78 1.76
C LEU A 24 13.43 -2.34 1.29
N ASP A 25 14.24 -1.44 1.83
CA ASP A 25 14.16 -0.02 1.46
C ASP A 25 14.89 0.23 0.14
N CYS A 26 14.38 1.14 -0.65
CA CYS A 26 14.92 1.51 -1.95
C CYS A 26 14.62 2.96 -2.28
N ASP A 27 15.44 3.55 -3.12
CA ASP A 27 15.31 4.95 -3.51
C ASP A 27 14.21 5.17 -4.54
N ILE A 28 13.62 6.35 -4.49
CA ILE A 28 12.72 6.87 -5.53
C ILE A 28 13.58 7.14 -6.77
N ASP A 29 13.08 6.79 -7.95
CA ASP A 29 13.74 7.10 -9.23
C ASP A 29 13.30 8.47 -9.79
N ASP A 30 13.89 8.89 -10.91
CA ASP A 30 13.59 10.18 -11.54
C ASP A 30 12.11 10.33 -11.93
N THR A 31 11.46 9.24 -12.32
CA THR A 31 10.05 9.21 -12.63
C THR A 31 9.23 9.42 -11.34
N GLY A 32 9.64 8.77 -10.26
CA GLY A 32 9.04 8.92 -8.95
C GLY A 32 9.11 10.36 -8.43
N TYR A 33 10.24 11.04 -8.57
CA TYR A 33 10.32 12.46 -8.18
C TYR A 33 9.34 13.35 -8.95
N LYS A 34 9.19 13.14 -10.28
CA LYS A 34 8.17 13.85 -11.07
C LYS A 34 6.74 13.50 -10.65
N GLN A 35 6.51 12.26 -10.18
CA GLN A 35 5.22 11.85 -9.62
C GLN A 35 4.93 12.58 -8.31
N LEU A 36 5.94 12.80 -7.43
CA LEU A 36 5.77 13.55 -6.17
C LEU A 36 5.31 15.00 -6.42
N GLU A 37 5.88 15.68 -7.42
CA GLU A 37 5.47 17.04 -7.79
C GLU A 37 3.98 17.07 -8.20
N LYS A 38 3.57 16.17 -9.08
CA LYS A 38 2.16 16.04 -9.50
C LYS A 38 1.23 15.66 -8.36
N LEU A 39 1.67 14.77 -7.46
CA LEU A 39 0.90 14.38 -6.28
C LEU A 39 0.68 15.58 -5.36
N ARG A 40 1.73 16.37 -5.11
CA ARG A 40 1.66 17.58 -4.30
C ARG A 40 0.58 18.54 -4.80
N GLU A 41 0.54 18.78 -6.12
CA GLU A 41 -0.47 19.66 -6.72
C GLU A 41 -1.89 19.08 -6.56
N LYS A 42 -2.08 17.80 -6.85
CA LYS A 42 -3.37 17.12 -6.67
C LYS A 42 -3.86 17.16 -5.22
N MET A 43 -2.95 16.94 -4.26
CA MET A 43 -3.30 16.90 -2.84
C MET A 43 -3.77 18.24 -2.27
N ARG A 44 -3.48 19.37 -2.93
CA ARG A 44 -4.01 20.68 -2.56
C ARG A 44 -5.55 20.77 -2.65
N GLU A 45 -6.17 19.96 -3.50
CA GLU A 45 -7.63 19.89 -3.61
C GLU A 45 -8.29 19.27 -2.37
N TYR A 46 -7.52 18.48 -1.60
CA TYR A 46 -8.03 17.71 -0.47
C TYR A 46 -7.55 18.33 0.85
N LYS A 47 -8.50 18.64 1.73
CA LYS A 47 -8.19 19.22 3.05
C LYS A 47 -7.78 18.10 4.02
N ILE A 48 -6.56 17.58 3.88
CA ILE A 48 -6.03 16.52 4.75
C ILE A 48 -5.72 17.11 6.12
N GLN A 49 -6.32 16.54 7.16
CA GLN A 49 -6.13 16.96 8.55
C GLN A 49 -5.04 16.14 9.26
N GLN A 50 -4.86 14.87 8.85
CA GLN A 50 -3.81 13.99 9.36
C GLN A 50 -3.30 13.06 8.28
N CYS A 51 -2.00 12.74 8.33
CA CYS A 51 -1.36 11.83 7.40
C CYS A 51 -0.60 10.73 8.15
N TYR A 52 -0.91 9.49 7.83
CA TYR A 52 -0.21 8.30 8.28
C TYR A 52 0.62 7.73 7.14
N CYS A 53 1.80 7.19 7.43
CA CYS A 53 2.60 6.52 6.41
C CYS A 53 3.32 5.29 6.95
N SER A 54 3.65 4.37 6.06
CA SER A 54 4.63 3.31 6.34
C SER A 54 5.98 3.95 6.71
N PRO A 55 6.82 3.33 7.56
CA PRO A 55 8.11 3.90 7.95
C PRO A 55 9.17 3.84 6.83
N LEU A 56 8.91 3.12 5.72
CA LEU A 56 9.87 2.94 4.64
C LEU A 56 10.12 4.27 3.89
N LYS A 57 11.37 4.51 3.52
CA LYS A 57 11.85 5.78 2.92
C LYS A 57 10.95 6.27 1.78
N ARG A 58 10.59 5.39 0.84
CA ARG A 58 9.72 5.71 -0.30
C ARG A 58 8.35 6.25 0.09
N THR A 59 7.74 5.71 1.15
CA THR A 59 6.44 6.18 1.65
C THR A 59 6.55 7.46 2.47
N VAL A 60 7.61 7.60 3.26
CA VAL A 60 7.88 8.82 4.04
C VAL A 60 8.10 10.01 3.09
N LEU A 61 8.97 9.87 2.09
CA LEU A 61 9.19 10.91 1.07
C LEU A 61 7.93 11.26 0.29
N THR A 62 7.10 10.25 -0.01
CA THR A 62 5.82 10.49 -0.68
C THR A 62 4.86 11.28 0.20
N ALA A 63 4.72 10.92 1.46
CA ALA A 63 3.87 11.65 2.41
C ALA A 63 4.36 13.09 2.62
N GLN A 64 5.65 13.28 2.79
CA GLN A 64 6.29 14.59 2.99
C GLN A 64 6.18 15.52 1.78
N SER A 65 5.87 15.00 0.59
CA SER A 65 5.63 15.86 -0.58
C SER A 65 4.41 16.77 -0.44
N PHE A 66 3.42 16.39 0.39
CA PHE A 66 2.17 17.15 0.57
C PHE A 66 1.73 17.36 2.02
N PHE A 67 2.40 16.72 3.01
CA PHE A 67 2.08 16.84 4.43
C PHE A 67 3.37 16.88 5.26
N GLU A 68 3.57 17.91 6.05
CA GLU A 68 4.85 18.23 6.69
C GLU A 68 5.34 17.14 7.67
N ASN A 69 4.45 16.71 8.58
CA ASN A 69 4.79 15.80 9.68
C ASN A 69 3.90 14.55 9.68
N PRO A 70 4.07 13.60 8.74
CA PRO A 70 3.27 12.38 8.72
C PRO A 70 3.63 11.45 9.88
N ILE A 71 2.62 10.81 10.47
CA ILE A 71 2.79 9.81 11.52
C ILE A 71 3.23 8.49 10.89
N LYS A 72 4.43 8.01 11.27
CA LYS A 72 4.93 6.71 10.83
C LYS A 72 4.27 5.59 11.62
N VAL A 73 3.67 4.64 10.90
CA VAL A 73 2.99 3.47 11.47
C VAL A 73 3.62 2.20 10.92
N ASN A 74 4.24 1.43 11.81
CA ASN A 74 5.04 0.26 11.44
C ASN A 74 4.23 -0.76 10.62
N ASP A 75 3.01 -1.06 11.07
CA ASP A 75 2.14 -2.05 10.46
C ASP A 75 1.57 -1.65 9.08
N LEU A 76 1.91 -0.44 8.58
CA LEU A 76 1.61 -0.03 7.19
C LEU A 76 2.70 -0.42 6.18
N HIS A 77 3.78 -1.13 6.60
CA HIS A 77 4.81 -1.60 5.66
C HIS A 77 4.24 -2.61 4.64
N GLU A 78 4.91 -2.74 3.50
CA GLU A 78 4.52 -3.70 2.45
C GLU A 78 4.61 -5.14 2.95
N MET A 79 4.08 -6.08 2.21
CA MET A 79 4.29 -7.51 2.44
C MET A 79 5.78 -7.80 2.56
N ASN A 80 6.17 -8.47 3.63
CA ASN A 80 7.52 -8.99 3.75
C ASN A 80 7.65 -10.23 2.85
N PHE A 81 8.31 -10.05 1.71
CA PHE A 81 8.53 -11.13 0.75
C PHE A 81 9.73 -12.04 1.13
N GLY A 82 10.43 -11.75 2.23
CA GLY A 82 11.54 -12.56 2.72
C GLY A 82 12.64 -12.75 1.67
N ASP A 83 13.03 -14.01 1.45
CA ASP A 83 14.19 -14.35 0.58
C ASP A 83 14.02 -13.96 -0.89
N ILE A 84 12.81 -13.65 -1.35
CA ILE A 84 12.59 -13.21 -2.74
C ILE A 84 12.66 -11.71 -2.93
N GLU A 85 12.88 -10.92 -1.87
CA GLU A 85 13.05 -9.47 -2.01
C GLU A 85 14.26 -9.13 -2.90
N GLY A 86 14.10 -8.15 -3.78
CA GLY A 86 15.10 -7.77 -4.77
C GLY A 86 15.14 -8.66 -6.03
N MET A 87 14.47 -9.80 -6.04
CA MET A 87 14.42 -10.69 -7.22
C MET A 87 13.42 -10.20 -8.25
N LYS A 88 13.66 -10.53 -9.53
CA LYS A 88 12.64 -10.48 -10.58
C LYS A 88 11.79 -11.75 -10.52
N PHE A 89 10.58 -11.70 -11.12
CA PHE A 89 9.71 -12.89 -11.15
C PHE A 89 10.39 -14.10 -11.82
N THR A 90 11.16 -13.89 -12.87
CA THR A 90 11.95 -14.94 -13.55
C THR A 90 12.97 -15.61 -12.64
N ASP A 91 13.57 -14.86 -11.71
CA ASP A 91 14.52 -15.43 -10.74
C ASP A 91 13.75 -16.24 -9.69
N VAL A 92 12.55 -15.79 -9.29
CA VAL A 92 11.67 -16.53 -8.38
C VAL A 92 11.18 -17.84 -9.03
N GLU A 93 10.79 -17.83 -10.31
CA GLU A 93 10.43 -19.04 -11.04
C GLU A 93 11.55 -20.09 -11.03
N LYS A 94 12.80 -19.64 -11.20
CA LYS A 94 13.96 -20.51 -11.24
C LYS A 94 14.36 -21.05 -9.85
N ASN A 95 14.39 -20.18 -8.83
CA ASN A 95 14.96 -20.49 -7.53
C ASN A 95 13.90 -20.95 -6.50
N TYR A 96 12.64 -20.51 -6.67
CA TYR A 96 11.51 -20.79 -5.78
C TYR A 96 10.25 -21.17 -6.58
N PRO A 97 10.28 -22.23 -7.42
CA PRO A 97 9.19 -22.55 -8.36
C PRO A 97 7.83 -22.80 -7.68
N HIS A 98 7.83 -23.25 -6.43
CA HIS A 98 6.62 -23.42 -5.64
C HIS A 98 5.99 -22.07 -5.24
N ILE A 99 6.83 -21.05 -4.90
CA ILE A 99 6.37 -19.70 -4.63
C ILE A 99 5.83 -19.06 -5.91
N ALA A 100 6.55 -19.16 -7.03
CA ALA A 100 6.08 -18.60 -8.30
C ALA A 100 4.70 -19.15 -8.69
N ARG A 101 4.48 -20.46 -8.56
CA ARG A 101 3.16 -21.09 -8.79
C ARG A 101 2.10 -20.53 -7.85
N SER A 102 2.40 -20.40 -6.56
CA SER A 102 1.42 -19.90 -5.58
C SER A 102 1.09 -18.40 -5.77
N LEU A 103 2.00 -17.62 -6.34
CA LEU A 103 1.74 -16.21 -6.70
C LEU A 103 0.80 -16.07 -7.91
N VAL A 104 0.78 -17.05 -8.80
CA VAL A 104 -0.16 -17.11 -9.93
C VAL A 104 -1.52 -17.67 -9.51
N ASP A 105 -1.57 -18.50 -8.47
CA ASP A 105 -2.81 -19.00 -7.87
C ASP A 105 -3.37 -17.99 -6.88
N GLU A 106 -4.31 -17.17 -7.33
CA GLU A 106 -4.95 -16.10 -6.53
C GLU A 106 -5.61 -16.59 -5.22
N LYS A 107 -5.90 -17.87 -5.10
CA LYS A 107 -6.51 -18.49 -3.90
C LYS A 107 -5.47 -19.02 -2.92
N SER A 108 -4.19 -19.00 -3.28
CA SER A 108 -3.15 -19.56 -2.44
C SER A 108 -2.91 -18.70 -1.18
N ASN A 109 -2.69 -19.36 -0.06
CA ASN A 109 -2.16 -18.71 1.14
C ASN A 109 -0.63 -18.79 1.10
N THR A 110 -0.01 -18.10 0.16
CA THR A 110 1.43 -18.10 -0.01
C THR A 110 2.13 -17.70 1.28
N LYS A 111 3.11 -18.51 1.71
CA LYS A 111 4.04 -18.18 2.79
C LYS A 111 5.42 -18.01 2.19
N PHE A 112 5.96 -16.79 2.31
CA PHE A 112 7.29 -16.48 1.80
C PHE A 112 8.37 -17.01 2.76
N PRO A 113 9.45 -17.64 2.26
CA PRO A 113 10.59 -18.06 3.09
C PRO A 113 11.17 -16.84 3.82
N ASN A 114 11.34 -16.94 5.14
CA ASN A 114 11.77 -15.84 6.01
C ASN A 114 10.93 -14.57 5.94
N GLY A 115 9.72 -14.64 5.35
CA GLY A 115 8.77 -13.54 5.19
C GLY A 115 7.41 -13.80 5.81
N GLU A 116 6.44 -12.99 5.42
CA GLU A 116 5.04 -13.13 5.85
C GLU A 116 4.31 -14.22 5.07
N SER A 117 3.22 -14.74 5.65
CA SER A 117 2.19 -15.43 4.89
C SER A 117 1.11 -14.42 4.46
N GLN A 118 0.36 -14.75 3.39
CA GLN A 118 -0.79 -13.94 2.98
C GLN A 118 -1.77 -13.72 4.15
N LYS A 119 -2.00 -14.77 4.96
CA LYS A 119 -2.90 -14.70 6.12
C LYS A 119 -2.41 -13.73 7.20
N THR A 120 -1.12 -13.77 7.56
CA THR A 120 -0.55 -12.86 8.58
C THR A 120 -0.53 -11.43 8.09
N PHE A 121 -0.19 -11.21 6.84
CA PHE A 121 -0.26 -9.92 6.17
C PHE A 121 -1.67 -9.33 6.19
N ASN A 122 -2.68 -10.08 5.74
CA ASN A 122 -4.07 -9.61 5.72
C ASN A 122 -4.55 -9.22 7.11
N LYS A 123 -4.23 -10.04 8.14
CA LYS A 123 -4.60 -9.74 9.53
C LYS A 123 -3.96 -8.45 10.03
N ARG A 124 -2.66 -8.24 9.77
CA ARG A 124 -1.92 -7.03 10.15
C ARG A 124 -2.51 -5.79 9.50
N VAL A 125 -2.69 -5.84 8.18
CA VAL A 125 -3.21 -4.70 7.41
C VAL A 125 -4.63 -4.33 7.83
N ASN A 126 -5.51 -5.31 8.01
CA ASN A 126 -6.87 -5.05 8.46
C ASN A 126 -6.88 -4.42 9.84
N LYS A 127 -6.08 -4.98 10.77
CA LYS A 127 -5.99 -4.46 12.13
C LYS A 127 -5.52 -2.99 12.13
N VAL A 128 -4.39 -2.68 11.50
CA VAL A 128 -3.83 -1.32 11.52
C VAL A 128 -4.77 -0.30 10.88
N PHE A 129 -5.47 -0.67 9.81
CA PHE A 129 -6.44 0.23 9.17
C PHE A 129 -7.58 0.60 10.12
N TYR A 130 -8.20 -0.38 10.79
CA TYR A 130 -9.28 -0.10 11.74
C TYR A 130 -8.79 0.58 13.02
N ASP A 131 -7.57 0.29 13.49
CA ASP A 131 -6.96 0.98 14.63
C ASP A 131 -6.78 2.48 14.32
N ILE A 132 -6.28 2.84 13.13
CA ILE A 132 -6.17 4.23 12.69
C ILE A 132 -7.56 4.89 12.65
N LEU A 133 -8.55 4.24 12.04
CA LEU A 133 -9.90 4.80 11.96
C LEU A 133 -10.54 5.06 13.32
N LYS A 134 -10.24 4.21 14.31
CA LYS A 134 -10.77 4.30 15.67
C LYS A 134 -10.04 5.35 16.51
N ALA A 135 -8.73 5.48 16.33
CA ALA A 135 -7.89 6.37 17.16
C ALA A 135 -7.90 7.83 16.69
N ASP A 136 -8.27 8.08 15.43
CA ASP A 136 -8.23 9.41 14.83
C ASP A 136 -9.64 9.96 14.67
N ASP A 137 -9.90 11.13 15.25
CA ASP A 137 -11.22 11.80 15.16
C ASP A 137 -11.35 12.73 13.95
N ASN A 138 -10.27 12.95 13.19
CA ASN A 138 -10.31 13.81 12.01
C ASN A 138 -11.26 13.24 10.94
N SER A 139 -11.95 14.13 10.25
CA SER A 139 -12.90 13.76 9.19
C SER A 139 -12.23 13.46 7.85
N SER A 140 -10.96 13.86 7.67
CA SER A 140 -10.22 13.72 6.42
C SER A 140 -8.76 13.32 6.70
N ILE A 141 -8.39 12.09 6.38
CA ILE A 141 -7.05 11.55 6.62
C ILE A 141 -6.43 10.98 5.35
N ALA A 142 -5.10 11.01 5.26
CA ALA A 142 -4.34 10.32 4.24
C ALA A 142 -3.57 9.13 4.84
N ILE A 143 -3.45 8.05 4.10
CA ILE A 143 -2.61 6.89 4.42
C ILE A 143 -1.71 6.61 3.23
N VAL A 144 -0.40 6.87 3.39
CA VAL A 144 0.60 6.60 2.35
C VAL A 144 1.24 5.25 2.61
N SER A 145 1.05 4.33 1.68
CA SER A 145 1.50 2.96 1.84
C SER A 145 1.87 2.32 0.49
N HIS A 146 1.65 1.05 0.34
CA HIS A 146 2.14 0.20 -0.74
C HIS A 146 0.99 -0.49 -1.47
N SER A 147 1.30 -1.10 -2.62
CA SER A 147 0.29 -1.69 -3.48
C SER A 147 -0.51 -2.79 -2.79
N CYS A 148 0.16 -3.79 -2.17
CA CYS A 148 -0.56 -4.91 -1.54
C CYS A 148 -1.37 -4.44 -0.32
N VAL A 149 -0.83 -3.51 0.47
CA VAL A 149 -1.54 -2.93 1.63
C VAL A 149 -2.82 -2.22 1.19
N ILE A 150 -2.73 -1.33 0.19
CA ILE A 150 -3.89 -0.57 -0.29
C ILE A 150 -4.94 -1.51 -0.88
N ARG A 151 -4.53 -2.49 -1.69
CA ARG A 151 -5.41 -3.51 -2.26
C ARG A 151 -6.14 -4.31 -1.19
N GLN A 152 -5.43 -4.70 -0.12
CA GLN A 152 -6.02 -5.42 1.01
C GLN A 152 -7.01 -4.55 1.79
N ILE A 153 -6.68 -3.27 2.04
CA ILE A 153 -7.60 -2.33 2.69
C ILE A 153 -8.90 -2.20 1.87
N ILE A 154 -8.79 -1.99 0.56
CA ILE A 154 -9.96 -1.86 -0.31
C ILE A 154 -10.78 -3.15 -0.31
N SER A 155 -10.15 -4.31 -0.53
CA SER A 155 -10.85 -5.59 -0.56
C SER A 155 -11.61 -5.84 0.75
N ASN A 156 -10.93 -5.69 1.90
CA ASN A 156 -11.58 -5.88 3.19
C ASN A 156 -12.70 -4.85 3.47
N ALA A 157 -12.54 -3.61 3.02
CA ALA A 157 -13.55 -2.58 3.19
C ALA A 157 -14.81 -2.87 2.36
N MET A 158 -14.66 -3.42 1.14
CA MET A 158 -15.75 -3.69 0.20
C MET A 158 -16.45 -5.03 0.45
N VAL A 159 -15.67 -6.12 0.61
CA VAL A 159 -16.22 -7.50 0.65
C VAL A 159 -15.91 -8.26 1.95
N LYS A 160 -15.25 -7.61 2.92
CA LYS A 160 -14.88 -8.17 4.24
C LYS A 160 -13.86 -9.31 4.20
N ASP A 161 -13.20 -9.50 3.08
CA ASP A 161 -12.13 -10.49 2.88
C ASP A 161 -11.02 -9.97 1.95
N SER A 162 -10.18 -10.85 1.43
CA SER A 162 -9.06 -10.51 0.54
C SER A 162 -9.28 -10.88 -0.93
N THR A 163 -10.47 -11.37 -1.30
CA THR A 163 -10.73 -11.95 -2.63
C THR A 163 -10.60 -10.93 -3.76
N MET A 164 -10.95 -9.67 -3.54
CA MET A 164 -10.79 -8.61 -4.53
C MET A 164 -9.36 -8.08 -4.66
N SER A 165 -8.47 -8.36 -3.71
CA SER A 165 -7.15 -7.71 -3.66
C SER A 165 -6.31 -7.95 -4.92
N TRP A 166 -6.42 -9.11 -5.55
CA TRP A 166 -5.71 -9.45 -6.78
C TRP A 166 -6.29 -8.81 -8.05
N ASN A 167 -7.55 -8.39 -8.01
CA ASN A 167 -8.25 -7.76 -9.14
C ASN A 167 -8.12 -6.24 -9.16
N ILE A 168 -7.34 -5.65 -8.23
CA ILE A 168 -7.19 -4.20 -8.10
C ILE A 168 -5.77 -3.79 -8.51
N HIS A 169 -5.64 -2.94 -9.51
CA HIS A 169 -4.36 -2.29 -9.83
C HIS A 169 -4.26 -0.96 -9.09
N ILE A 170 -3.11 -0.70 -8.46
CA ILE A 170 -2.80 0.56 -7.77
C ILE A 170 -1.52 1.16 -8.38
N GLY A 171 -1.63 2.28 -9.06
CA GLY A 171 -0.50 2.99 -9.66
C GLY A 171 0.37 3.73 -8.62
N ASN A 172 1.65 3.96 -8.91
CA ASN A 172 2.50 4.79 -8.06
C ASN A 172 1.97 6.23 -8.00
N CYS A 173 1.99 6.86 -6.83
CA CYS A 173 1.40 8.17 -6.55
C CYS A 173 -0.09 8.30 -6.91
N SER A 174 -0.79 7.19 -7.13
CA SER A 174 -2.24 7.23 -7.31
C SER A 174 -2.96 7.47 -5.99
N ILE A 175 -4.09 8.14 -6.06
CA ILE A 175 -4.97 8.45 -4.95
C ILE A 175 -6.24 7.63 -5.09
N THR A 176 -6.61 6.90 -4.03
CA THR A 176 -7.88 6.19 -3.92
C THR A 176 -8.64 6.73 -2.73
N LYS A 177 -9.92 7.06 -2.89
CA LYS A 177 -10.74 7.62 -1.81
C LYS A 177 -11.77 6.62 -1.33
N LEU A 178 -11.77 6.39 -0.02
CA LEU A 178 -12.85 5.72 0.70
C LEU A 178 -13.65 6.74 1.50
N GLU A 179 -14.97 6.58 1.53
CA GLU A 179 -15.88 7.29 2.43
C GLU A 179 -16.38 6.28 3.46
N VAL A 180 -15.87 6.42 4.69
CA VAL A 180 -16.17 5.50 5.78
C VAL A 180 -17.32 6.05 6.62
N HIS A 181 -18.43 5.32 6.64
CA HIS A 181 -19.60 5.56 7.46
C HIS A 181 -19.67 4.50 8.57
N PRO A 182 -20.48 4.69 9.63
CA PRO A 182 -20.62 3.72 10.70
C PRO A 182 -20.99 2.31 10.22
N ASN A 183 -21.85 2.22 9.21
CA ASN A 183 -22.44 0.95 8.75
C ASN A 183 -21.98 0.50 7.35
N ARG A 184 -21.23 1.32 6.62
CA ARG A 184 -20.76 1.02 5.25
C ARG A 184 -19.53 1.82 4.89
N THR A 185 -18.77 1.32 3.91
CA THR A 185 -17.71 2.06 3.25
C THR A 185 -18.02 2.18 1.76
N ILE A 186 -17.75 3.33 1.18
CA ILE A 186 -17.94 3.60 -0.26
C ILE A 186 -16.55 3.82 -0.87
N LEU A 187 -16.26 3.14 -1.97
CA LEU A 187 -15.13 3.44 -2.83
C LEU A 187 -15.54 4.59 -3.75
N ALA A 188 -15.16 5.82 -3.40
CA ALA A 188 -15.59 7.03 -4.12
C ALA A 188 -14.84 7.20 -5.46
N PHE A 189 -13.54 6.90 -5.48
CA PHE A 189 -12.75 6.77 -6.70
C PHE A 189 -11.49 5.92 -6.48
N LEU A 190 -10.93 5.40 -7.57
CA LEU A 190 -9.75 4.54 -7.62
C LEU A 190 -8.73 5.11 -8.61
N ASN A 191 -7.44 5.18 -8.25
CA ASN A 191 -6.32 5.55 -9.14
C ASN A 191 -6.45 6.93 -9.84
N LYS A 192 -6.89 7.94 -9.12
CA LYS A 192 -6.92 9.32 -9.64
C LYS A 192 -5.50 9.92 -9.77
#